data_7a85e67aa82b977e7c510b14e19744b2
#
_entry.id   7a85e67aa82b977e7c510b14e19744b2
#
_cell.length_a   1.000
_cell.length_b   1.000
_cell.length_c   1.000
_cell.angle_alpha   90.00
_cell.angle_beta   90.00
_cell.angle_gamma   90.00
#
_symmetry.space_group_name_H-M   'P 1'
#
loop_
_entity.id
_entity.type
_entity.pdbx_description
1 polymer ?
#
loop_
_entity_poly.entity_id
_entity_poly.type
_entity_poly.pdbx_seq_one_letter_code
_entity_poly.pdbx_strand_id
1 'polypeptide(L)'
;MKRHIILAAFAAMVFTGCQQQQTSEQQTNCCSKTSPVLTIEGGQIQGVGTETKDVFVFRGIPYAAPPIGDLRWKEPQPVVPWKGVKVADKFGHPGYQAVHYPGGYTTEWGYGDESPYSEDCLYLNVWTPAAGKVDAKLPVALWIHGGGYREGWGSEPEFDAQSWAEKGVILVSINYRLGVFGFLTHPELTAESPHKVSGNYGILDQIESLKWIKKNIAQFGGDPDNVMIFGQSAGAGSVKTICASPLAKGLFNKAVIMSGGGLTVAPPKGAAADANMRRIFPVLTFDESQKLNKEVLDWANISNLEAMRKASTEVIYTVGTIHNQVTKKNVYMTAMPIIDGYCNTKSFDEAAQDGTLADVPYMIGFTQDDLGDM
;
A
#
# COMPACT_ATOMS: atom_id res chain seq x y z
N MET A 1 3.09 19.91 74.57
CA MET A 1 2.76 21.24 75.14
C MET A 1 2.81 22.30 74.04
N LYS A 2 1.67 23.06 73.99
CA LYS A 2 1.46 24.38 73.31
C LYS A 2 1.84 24.51 71.82
N ARG A 3 0.92 24.37 70.90
CA ARG A 3 0.09 25.29 70.12
C ARG A 3 0.64 26.74 70.00
N HIS A 4 0.95 27.19 68.78
CA HIS A 4 0.72 28.58 68.35
C HIS A 4 0.28 28.56 66.88
N ILE A 5 -0.93 29.05 66.65
CA ILE A 5 -1.58 29.38 65.40
C ILE A 5 -1.13 30.77 65.03
N ILE A 6 -0.66 30.99 63.79
CA ILE A 6 -0.50 32.33 63.23
C ILE A 6 -1.40 32.42 62.00
N LEU A 7 -2.47 33.22 62.14
CA LEU A 7 -3.26 33.73 61.02
C LEU A 7 -2.46 34.81 60.29
N ALA A 8 -2.32 34.69 58.98
CA ALA A 8 -1.92 35.77 58.11
C ALA A 8 -3.03 36.02 57.09
N ALA A 9 -3.67 37.16 57.22
CA ALA A 9 -4.63 37.70 56.29
C ALA A 9 -3.90 38.17 55.01
N PHE A 10 -4.33 37.71 53.84
CA PHE A 10 -3.89 38.22 52.55
C PHE A 10 -5.01 39.08 51.95
N ALA A 11 -4.66 40.37 51.77
CA ALA A 11 -5.48 41.35 51.12
C ALA A 11 -5.66 41.05 49.63
N ALA A 12 -6.89 41.06 49.14
CA ALA A 12 -7.24 41.00 47.75
C ALA A 12 -6.85 42.31 47.04
N MET A 13 -5.85 42.26 46.16
CA MET A 13 -5.65 43.28 45.14
C MET A 13 -6.38 42.86 43.86
N VAL A 14 -7.46 43.58 43.56
CA VAL A 14 -8.16 43.50 42.27
C VAL A 14 -7.30 44.19 41.21
N PHE A 15 -6.63 43.42 40.37
CA PHE A 15 -6.07 43.90 39.11
C PHE A 15 -7.14 43.70 38.02
N THR A 16 -7.77 44.80 37.63
CA THR A 16 -8.52 44.89 36.36
C THR A 16 -7.53 44.91 35.20
N GLY A 17 -7.16 43.74 34.71
CA GLY A 17 -6.46 43.58 33.45
C GLY A 17 -7.48 43.44 32.31
N CYS A 18 -7.53 44.40 31.40
CA CYS A 18 -8.19 44.26 30.12
C CYS A 18 -7.62 43.02 29.41
N GLN A 19 -8.33 41.91 29.46
CA GLN A 19 -8.13 40.83 28.51
C GLN A 19 -8.71 41.28 27.18
N GLN A 20 -7.84 41.62 26.23
CA GLN A 20 -8.18 41.60 24.83
C GLN A 20 -8.60 40.15 24.50
N GLN A 21 -9.88 39.97 24.28
CA GLN A 21 -10.39 38.83 23.55
C GLN A 21 -9.79 38.89 22.13
N GLN A 22 -8.65 38.24 21.93
CA GLN A 22 -8.28 37.80 20.58
C GLN A 22 -9.28 36.75 20.19
N THR A 23 -10.16 37.15 19.30
CA THR A 23 -11.18 36.35 18.69
C THR A 23 -10.54 35.11 18.02
N SER A 24 -11.01 33.95 18.44
CA SER A 24 -10.72 32.64 17.91
C SER A 24 -11.33 32.43 16.51
N GLU A 25 -11.39 33.48 15.69
CA GLU A 25 -11.95 33.41 14.32
C GLU A 25 -10.93 33.13 13.22
N GLN A 26 -9.64 32.98 13.55
CA GLN A 26 -8.61 32.71 12.51
C GLN A 26 -8.20 31.24 12.35
N GLN A 27 -8.75 30.31 13.14
CA GLN A 27 -8.39 28.89 13.05
C GLN A 27 -9.41 27.98 12.36
N THR A 28 -10.55 28.50 11.89
CA THR A 28 -11.62 27.68 11.28
C THR A 28 -11.78 27.84 9.76
N ASN A 29 -10.90 28.54 9.07
CA ASN A 29 -11.08 28.83 7.63
C ASN A 29 -10.14 28.07 6.67
N CYS A 30 -9.31 27.14 7.12
CA CYS A 30 -8.40 26.39 6.24
C CYS A 30 -9.04 25.14 5.57
N CYS A 31 -10.12 24.57 6.11
CA CYS A 31 -10.65 23.30 5.64
C CYS A 31 -11.93 23.35 4.79
N SER A 32 -12.35 24.53 4.31
CA SER A 32 -13.63 24.67 3.58
C SER A 32 -13.49 24.67 2.05
N LYS A 33 -12.27 24.60 1.50
CA LYS A 33 -12.07 24.65 0.05
C LYS A 33 -12.18 23.25 -0.54
N THR A 34 -13.20 23.03 -1.37
CA THR A 34 -13.32 21.81 -2.17
C THR A 34 -12.66 21.97 -3.52
N SER A 35 -12.19 20.87 -4.11
CA SER A 35 -11.70 20.85 -5.48
C SER A 35 -12.83 21.08 -6.50
N PRO A 36 -12.52 21.35 -7.77
CA PRO A 36 -13.47 21.10 -8.85
C PRO A 36 -13.96 19.64 -8.81
N VAL A 37 -15.18 19.40 -9.29
CA VAL A 37 -15.68 18.04 -9.54
C VAL A 37 -14.97 17.48 -10.76
N LEU A 38 -14.36 16.30 -10.60
CA LEU A 38 -13.65 15.58 -11.66
C LEU A 38 -14.50 14.39 -12.11
N THR A 39 -14.44 14.05 -13.40
CA THR A 39 -15.03 12.82 -13.94
C THR A 39 -13.91 11.82 -14.22
N ILE A 40 -13.98 10.67 -13.56
CA ILE A 40 -13.00 9.58 -13.67
C ILE A 40 -13.71 8.26 -13.99
N GLU A 41 -12.93 7.19 -14.17
CA GLU A 41 -13.49 5.85 -14.24
C GLU A 41 -14.32 5.54 -12.98
N GLY A 42 -15.55 5.09 -13.16
CA GLY A 42 -16.52 4.81 -12.10
C GLY A 42 -17.48 5.95 -11.78
N GLY A 43 -17.15 7.24 -11.98
CA GLY A 43 -18.09 8.35 -11.73
C GLY A 43 -17.43 9.69 -11.44
N GLN A 44 -18.20 10.57 -10.80
CA GLN A 44 -17.74 11.90 -10.43
C GLN A 44 -17.19 11.91 -9.00
N ILE A 45 -16.09 12.64 -8.79
CA ILE A 45 -15.47 12.81 -7.48
C ILE A 45 -15.15 14.27 -7.17
N GLN A 46 -15.08 14.59 -5.88
CA GLN A 46 -14.64 15.89 -5.40
C GLN A 46 -13.71 15.70 -4.21
N GLY A 47 -12.51 16.23 -4.29
CA GLY A 47 -11.52 16.25 -3.23
C GLY A 47 -11.67 17.45 -2.30
N VAL A 48 -10.79 17.51 -1.29
CA VAL A 48 -10.73 18.60 -0.31
C VAL A 48 -9.41 19.37 -0.43
N GLY A 49 -9.43 20.64 -0.02
CA GLY A 49 -8.21 21.44 0.09
C GLY A 49 -7.32 20.90 1.20
N THR A 50 -6.03 21.09 1.04
CA THR A 50 -5.03 20.86 2.08
C THR A 50 -4.70 22.15 2.81
N GLU A 51 -3.78 22.12 3.77
CA GLU A 51 -3.25 23.33 4.44
C GLU A 51 -2.47 24.21 3.46
N THR A 52 -1.89 23.59 2.44
CA THR A 52 -1.18 24.30 1.37
C THR A 52 -2.15 24.92 0.39
N LYS A 53 -1.97 26.21 0.14
CA LYS A 53 -2.80 26.95 -0.81
C LYS A 53 -2.77 26.31 -2.20
N ASP A 54 -3.96 26.13 -2.77
CA ASP A 54 -4.19 25.58 -4.12
C ASP A 54 -3.75 24.11 -4.33
N VAL A 55 -3.41 23.40 -3.26
CA VAL A 55 -3.22 21.95 -3.27
C VAL A 55 -4.50 21.27 -2.80
N PHE A 56 -4.93 20.27 -3.56
CA PHE A 56 -6.08 19.41 -3.26
C PHE A 56 -5.63 17.98 -3.04
N VAL A 57 -6.34 17.29 -2.15
CA VAL A 57 -6.19 15.85 -1.94
C VAL A 57 -7.52 15.14 -2.21
N PHE A 58 -7.43 14.03 -2.90
CA PHE A 58 -8.51 13.09 -3.15
C PHE A 58 -8.14 11.77 -2.48
N ARG A 59 -8.88 11.40 -1.44
CA ARG A 59 -8.61 10.24 -0.60
C ARG A 59 -9.59 9.12 -0.90
N GLY A 60 -9.13 7.87 -0.88
CA GLY A 60 -9.99 6.69 -0.97
C GLY A 60 -10.71 6.56 -2.32
N ILE A 61 -10.02 6.82 -3.43
CA ILE A 61 -10.53 6.59 -4.77
C ILE A 61 -10.42 5.09 -5.09
N PRO A 62 -11.51 4.38 -5.39
CA PRO A 62 -11.40 3.00 -5.81
C PRO A 62 -10.75 2.90 -7.20
N TYR A 63 -9.75 2.05 -7.37
CA TYR A 63 -9.12 1.79 -8.66
C TYR A 63 -9.47 0.40 -9.22
N ALA A 64 -10.15 -0.43 -8.43
CA ALA A 64 -10.72 -1.71 -8.82
C ALA A 64 -11.96 -2.02 -7.97
N ALA A 65 -12.72 -3.03 -8.35
CA ALA A 65 -13.81 -3.56 -7.52
C ALA A 65 -13.26 -4.18 -6.22
N PRO A 66 -14.02 -4.12 -5.10
CA PRO A 66 -13.63 -4.78 -3.85
C PRO A 66 -13.33 -6.27 -4.06
N PRO A 67 -12.13 -6.76 -3.69
CA PRO A 67 -11.73 -8.16 -3.90
C PRO A 67 -12.25 -9.08 -2.79
N ILE A 68 -13.54 -9.05 -2.54
CA ILE A 68 -14.24 -9.78 -1.47
C ILE A 68 -15.17 -10.88 -2.03
N GLY A 69 -15.53 -11.85 -1.21
CA GLY A 69 -16.44 -12.92 -1.59
C GLY A 69 -15.93 -13.69 -2.81
N ASP A 70 -16.71 -13.73 -3.88
CA ASP A 70 -16.34 -14.45 -5.13
C ASP A 70 -15.17 -13.80 -5.87
N LEU A 71 -14.80 -12.54 -5.54
CA LEU A 71 -13.64 -11.86 -6.08
C LEU A 71 -12.36 -12.06 -5.25
N ARG A 72 -12.45 -12.68 -4.07
CA ARG A 72 -11.28 -13.06 -3.29
C ARG A 72 -10.38 -13.95 -4.15
N TRP A 73 -9.09 -13.58 -4.26
CA TRP A 73 -8.08 -14.23 -5.11
C TRP A 73 -8.43 -14.30 -6.60
N LYS A 74 -9.12 -13.28 -7.10
CA LYS A 74 -9.17 -13.00 -8.54
C LYS A 74 -8.28 -11.82 -8.89
N GLU A 75 -7.93 -11.73 -10.16
CA GLU A 75 -7.31 -10.53 -10.71
C GLU A 75 -8.21 -9.31 -10.44
N PRO A 76 -7.65 -8.08 -10.31
CA PRO A 76 -8.45 -6.88 -10.13
C PRO A 76 -9.55 -6.78 -11.19
N GLN A 77 -10.76 -6.48 -10.74
CA GLN A 77 -11.92 -6.31 -11.63
C GLN A 77 -12.22 -4.82 -11.82
N PRO A 78 -12.88 -4.44 -12.91
CA PRO A 78 -13.23 -3.03 -13.18
C PRO A 78 -13.93 -2.37 -11.99
N VAL A 79 -13.66 -1.08 -11.83
CA VAL A 79 -14.29 -0.25 -10.78
C VAL A 79 -15.82 -0.34 -10.86
N VAL A 80 -16.46 -0.51 -9.71
CA VAL A 80 -17.93 -0.48 -9.62
C VAL A 80 -18.41 0.97 -9.78
N PRO A 81 -19.20 1.28 -10.82
CA PRO A 81 -19.67 2.63 -11.04
C PRO A 81 -20.59 3.12 -9.92
N TRP A 82 -20.51 4.42 -9.61
CA TRP A 82 -21.40 5.08 -8.65
C TRP A 82 -22.17 6.24 -9.27
N LYS A 83 -23.29 6.62 -8.62
CA LYS A 83 -24.12 7.77 -9.02
C LYS A 83 -23.79 8.99 -8.16
N GLY A 84 -23.91 10.17 -8.77
CA GLY A 84 -23.65 11.45 -8.10
C GLY A 84 -22.16 11.72 -7.89
N VAL A 85 -21.85 12.73 -7.09
CA VAL A 85 -20.49 13.13 -6.77
C VAL A 85 -20.04 12.43 -5.48
N LYS A 86 -19.00 11.60 -5.55
CA LYS A 86 -18.36 10.99 -4.38
C LYS A 86 -17.41 12.01 -3.77
N VAL A 87 -17.61 12.33 -2.49
CA VAL A 87 -16.65 13.15 -1.74
C VAL A 87 -15.47 12.27 -1.36
N ALA A 88 -14.28 12.63 -1.84
CA ALA A 88 -13.03 11.90 -1.65
C ALA A 88 -12.20 12.55 -0.50
N ASP A 89 -12.77 12.59 0.70
CA ASP A 89 -12.23 13.23 1.90
C ASP A 89 -11.66 12.26 2.95
N LYS A 90 -11.91 10.95 2.79
CA LYS A 90 -11.48 9.90 3.71
C LYS A 90 -10.64 8.85 2.99
N PHE A 91 -9.56 8.43 3.64
CA PHE A 91 -8.77 7.32 3.16
C PHE A 91 -9.57 6.02 3.10
N GLY A 92 -9.27 5.19 2.11
CA GLY A 92 -9.79 3.82 2.02
C GLY A 92 -9.15 2.91 3.07
N HIS A 93 -9.76 1.77 3.31
CA HIS A 93 -9.22 0.79 4.25
C HIS A 93 -7.86 0.27 3.78
N PRO A 94 -6.88 0.13 4.69
CA PRO A 94 -5.67 -0.66 4.44
C PRO A 94 -6.01 -2.13 4.17
N GLY A 95 -5.11 -2.83 3.49
CA GLY A 95 -5.20 -4.28 3.33
C GLY A 95 -5.27 -5.00 4.67
N TYR A 96 -5.97 -6.15 4.72
CA TYR A 96 -6.10 -6.92 5.97
C TYR A 96 -4.73 -7.40 6.45
N GLN A 97 -4.39 -7.07 7.67
CA GLN A 97 -3.08 -7.27 8.29
C GLN A 97 -3.20 -7.39 9.81
N ALA A 98 -2.08 -7.62 10.50
CA ALA A 98 -2.06 -7.64 11.97
C ALA A 98 -2.44 -6.26 12.54
N VAL A 99 -3.13 -6.27 13.66
CA VAL A 99 -3.36 -5.04 14.42
C VAL A 99 -2.05 -4.59 15.05
N HIS A 100 -1.68 -3.35 14.81
CA HIS A 100 -0.53 -2.73 15.44
C HIS A 100 -0.94 -2.10 16.76
N TYR A 101 -0.12 -2.31 17.79
CA TYR A 101 -0.34 -1.69 19.09
C TYR A 101 0.59 -0.48 19.23
N PRO A 102 0.10 0.66 19.76
CA PRO A 102 0.94 1.83 19.99
C PRO A 102 2.15 1.52 20.86
N GLY A 103 3.33 2.00 20.48
CA GLY A 103 4.56 1.87 21.25
C GLY A 103 5.81 1.97 20.39
N GLY A 104 6.80 2.76 20.81
CA GLY A 104 8.07 2.92 20.12
C GLY A 104 7.92 3.24 18.64
N TYR A 105 8.58 2.46 17.82
CA TYR A 105 8.61 2.57 16.37
C TYR A 105 7.21 2.66 15.70
N THR A 106 6.24 1.85 16.17
CA THR A 106 4.90 1.87 15.59
C THR A 106 4.17 3.20 15.79
N THR A 107 4.41 3.88 16.92
CA THR A 107 3.84 5.21 17.19
C THR A 107 4.44 6.28 16.27
N GLU A 108 5.75 6.21 16.01
CA GLU A 108 6.44 7.15 15.11
C GLU A 108 5.92 7.05 13.68
N TRP A 109 5.51 5.86 13.25
CA TRP A 109 4.95 5.60 11.92
C TRP A 109 3.43 5.77 11.83
N GLY A 110 2.80 6.31 12.87
CA GLY A 110 1.37 6.60 12.89
C GLY A 110 0.47 5.36 12.93
N TYR A 111 1.02 4.20 13.33
CA TYR A 111 0.23 2.99 13.52
C TYR A 111 -0.71 3.15 14.72
N GLY A 112 -1.95 2.72 14.56
CA GLY A 112 -2.98 2.73 15.61
C GLY A 112 -4.13 3.71 15.36
N ASP A 113 -3.96 4.69 14.45
CA ASP A 113 -5.00 5.66 14.07
C ASP A 113 -5.58 5.40 12.66
N GLU A 114 -5.12 4.33 12.00
CA GLU A 114 -5.59 3.94 10.67
C GLU A 114 -7.04 3.43 10.68
N SER A 115 -7.67 3.50 9.52
CA SER A 115 -8.97 2.86 9.28
C SER A 115 -8.90 1.36 9.57
N PRO A 116 -10.02 0.72 9.98
CA PRO A 116 -10.06 -0.73 10.16
C PRO A 116 -9.55 -1.47 8.91
N TYR A 117 -8.71 -2.48 9.11
CA TYR A 117 -8.17 -3.32 8.05
C TYR A 117 -9.27 -4.12 7.36
N SER A 118 -9.18 -4.24 6.04
CA SER A 118 -10.22 -4.89 5.23
C SER A 118 -9.63 -5.60 4.02
N GLU A 119 -10.33 -6.62 3.52
CA GLU A 119 -10.08 -7.14 2.18
C GLU A 119 -10.55 -6.16 1.10
N ASP A 120 -11.57 -5.31 1.39
CA ASP A 120 -11.96 -4.17 0.55
C ASP A 120 -10.95 -3.04 0.73
N CYS A 121 -9.82 -3.12 0.03
CA CYS A 121 -8.67 -2.23 0.21
C CYS A 121 -8.14 -1.61 -1.08
N LEU A 122 -8.72 -1.86 -2.25
CA LEU A 122 -8.18 -1.40 -3.52
C LEU A 122 -8.48 0.08 -3.79
N TYR A 123 -7.87 0.93 -2.98
CA TYR A 123 -8.01 2.38 -3.00
C TYR A 123 -6.67 3.07 -3.22
N LEU A 124 -6.74 4.25 -3.86
CA LEU A 124 -5.61 5.15 -4.03
C LEU A 124 -5.95 6.57 -3.56
N ASN A 125 -4.91 7.38 -3.37
CA ASN A 125 -5.03 8.77 -3.00
C ASN A 125 -4.24 9.62 -4.00
N VAL A 126 -4.70 10.86 -4.26
CA VAL A 126 -4.04 11.77 -5.21
C VAL A 126 -3.89 13.13 -4.57
N TRP A 127 -2.67 13.67 -4.51
CA TRP A 127 -2.37 15.06 -4.16
C TRP A 127 -1.97 15.82 -5.42
N THR A 128 -2.63 16.95 -5.66
CA THR A 128 -2.41 17.74 -6.87
C THR A 128 -2.61 19.24 -6.67
N PRO A 129 -1.77 20.10 -7.29
CA PRO A 129 -2.01 21.54 -7.38
C PRO A 129 -2.81 21.93 -8.62
N ALA A 130 -3.24 20.96 -9.43
CA ALA A 130 -3.81 21.20 -10.77
C ALA A 130 -5.13 20.47 -11.04
N ALA A 131 -5.95 20.22 -10.00
CA ALA A 131 -7.25 19.56 -10.16
C ALA A 131 -8.11 20.24 -11.23
N GLY A 132 -8.57 19.47 -12.23
CA GLY A 132 -9.37 19.96 -13.35
C GLY A 132 -8.58 20.68 -14.48
N LYS A 133 -7.26 20.83 -14.34
CA LYS A 133 -6.40 21.47 -15.34
C LYS A 133 -5.76 20.40 -16.24
N VAL A 134 -6.52 19.79 -17.12
CA VAL A 134 -6.11 18.64 -17.94
C VAL A 134 -4.85 18.87 -18.80
N ASP A 135 -4.55 20.12 -19.13
CA ASP A 135 -3.40 20.50 -19.95
C ASP A 135 -2.15 20.85 -19.11
N ALA A 136 -2.20 20.76 -17.78
CA ALA A 136 -1.08 21.11 -16.91
C ALA A 136 0.11 20.16 -17.08
N LYS A 137 -0.15 18.89 -17.41
CA LYS A 137 0.87 17.85 -17.70
C LYS A 137 1.99 17.77 -16.67
N LEU A 138 1.61 17.81 -15.39
CA LEU A 138 2.56 17.69 -14.29
C LEU A 138 3.12 16.26 -14.20
N PRO A 139 4.39 16.10 -13.79
CA PRO A 139 4.94 14.79 -13.52
C PRO A 139 4.15 14.07 -12.41
N VAL A 140 4.03 12.76 -12.53
CA VAL A 140 3.29 11.89 -11.61
C VAL A 140 4.25 10.94 -10.92
N ALA A 141 4.13 10.78 -9.61
CA ALA A 141 4.88 9.81 -8.83
C ALA A 141 3.90 8.85 -8.14
N LEU A 142 4.03 7.54 -8.39
CA LEU A 142 3.26 6.49 -7.73
C LEU A 142 4.08 5.88 -6.59
N TRP A 143 3.63 6.07 -5.36
CA TRP A 143 4.17 5.44 -4.16
C TRP A 143 3.60 4.05 -3.94
N ILE A 144 4.49 3.06 -3.76
CA ILE A 144 4.16 1.69 -3.36
C ILE A 144 4.81 1.44 -2.00
N HIS A 145 3.97 1.28 -0.97
CA HIS A 145 4.44 1.11 0.41
C HIS A 145 5.18 -0.22 0.64
N GLY A 146 6.00 -0.27 1.66
CA GLY A 146 6.74 -1.43 2.12
C GLY A 146 5.92 -2.35 3.04
N GLY A 147 6.57 -2.87 4.10
CA GLY A 147 5.93 -3.71 5.11
C GLY A 147 5.94 -5.22 4.81
N GLY A 148 6.99 -5.72 4.11
CA GLY A 148 7.19 -7.17 3.89
C GLY A 148 6.07 -7.85 3.12
N TYR A 149 5.26 -7.13 2.35
CA TYR A 149 4.03 -7.58 1.69
C TYR A 149 2.93 -8.05 2.66
N ARG A 150 3.06 -7.78 3.96
CA ARG A 150 2.17 -8.25 5.03
C ARG A 150 1.47 -7.12 5.77
N GLU A 151 2.03 -5.93 5.73
CA GLU A 151 1.57 -4.75 6.44
C GLU A 151 1.86 -3.47 5.64
N GLY A 152 1.39 -2.31 6.13
CA GLY A 152 1.53 -1.02 5.50
C GLY A 152 0.29 -0.56 4.75
N TRP A 153 0.28 0.72 4.37
CA TRP A 153 -0.81 1.35 3.61
C TRP A 153 -0.35 2.65 2.92
N GLY A 154 -1.13 3.11 1.96
CA GLY A 154 -0.80 4.29 1.16
C GLY A 154 -1.05 5.63 1.85
N SER A 155 -1.55 5.66 3.07
CA SER A 155 -1.84 6.87 3.85
C SER A 155 -1.03 6.97 5.14
N GLU A 156 0.11 6.30 5.20
CA GLU A 156 1.08 6.47 6.29
C GLU A 156 1.48 7.95 6.38
N PRO A 157 1.55 8.54 7.59
CA PRO A 157 1.76 9.98 7.77
C PRO A 157 3.02 10.53 7.10
N GLU A 158 4.08 9.73 7.02
CA GLU A 158 5.35 10.08 6.36
C GLU A 158 5.19 10.35 4.86
N PHE A 159 4.12 9.84 4.26
CA PHE A 159 3.84 9.99 2.84
C PHE A 159 2.72 10.97 2.53
N ASP A 160 2.42 11.91 3.48
CA ASP A 160 1.60 13.08 3.15
C ASP A 160 2.31 13.92 2.09
N ALA A 161 1.71 13.95 0.93
CA ALA A 161 2.34 14.42 -0.28
C ALA A 161 2.12 15.90 -0.59
N GLN A 162 1.69 16.71 0.36
CA GLN A 162 1.50 18.15 0.15
C GLN A 162 2.77 18.80 -0.40
N SER A 163 3.94 18.47 0.18
CA SER A 163 5.24 19.02 -0.22
C SER A 163 5.67 18.63 -1.66
N TRP A 164 5.18 17.51 -2.18
CA TRP A 164 5.39 17.11 -3.57
C TRP A 164 4.52 17.96 -4.51
N ALA A 165 3.25 18.13 -4.13
CA ALA A 165 2.30 18.93 -4.90
C ALA A 165 2.72 20.42 -4.94
N GLU A 166 3.27 20.99 -3.86
CA GLU A 166 3.86 22.32 -3.84
C GLU A 166 4.98 22.50 -4.88
N LYS A 167 5.74 21.44 -5.14
CA LYS A 167 6.82 21.43 -6.12
C LYS A 167 6.34 21.08 -7.53
N GLY A 168 5.03 20.99 -7.75
CA GLY A 168 4.43 20.71 -9.05
C GLY A 168 4.52 19.23 -9.45
N VAL A 169 4.62 18.30 -8.51
CA VAL A 169 4.58 16.86 -8.74
C VAL A 169 3.28 16.30 -8.17
N ILE A 170 2.51 15.59 -8.96
CA ILE A 170 1.33 14.86 -8.49
C ILE A 170 1.82 13.57 -7.84
N LEU A 171 1.47 13.36 -6.56
CA LEU A 171 1.72 12.10 -5.90
C LEU A 171 0.45 11.27 -5.84
N VAL A 172 0.59 10.00 -6.20
CA VAL A 172 -0.41 8.95 -6.02
C VAL A 172 0.13 7.94 -5.04
N SER A 173 -0.62 7.59 -4.00
CA SER A 173 -0.30 6.49 -3.10
C SER A 173 -1.40 5.43 -3.17
N ILE A 174 -1.05 4.17 -2.99
CA ILE A 174 -1.97 3.05 -3.15
C ILE A 174 -1.98 2.12 -1.95
N ASN A 175 -3.14 1.50 -1.69
CA ASN A 175 -3.23 0.25 -0.98
C ASN A 175 -3.28 -0.89 -2.00
N TYR A 176 -2.79 -2.07 -1.64
CA TYR A 176 -2.86 -3.29 -2.42
C TYR A 176 -3.07 -4.49 -1.49
N ARG A 177 -3.54 -5.61 -2.01
CA ARG A 177 -3.76 -6.83 -1.20
C ARG A 177 -2.47 -7.36 -0.62
N LEU A 178 -2.50 -7.71 0.66
CA LEU A 178 -1.36 -8.11 1.47
C LEU A 178 -1.45 -9.59 1.89
N GLY A 179 -0.32 -10.13 2.32
CA GLY A 179 -0.25 -11.46 2.91
C GLY A 179 -0.89 -12.54 2.06
N VAL A 180 -1.61 -13.42 2.69
CA VAL A 180 -2.34 -14.52 2.00
C VAL A 180 -3.44 -14.03 1.06
N PHE A 181 -3.98 -12.83 1.26
CA PHE A 181 -4.98 -12.27 0.34
C PHE A 181 -4.37 -11.75 -0.95
N GLY A 182 -3.11 -11.29 -0.90
CA GLY A 182 -2.38 -10.77 -2.04
C GLY A 182 -1.51 -11.80 -2.77
N PHE A 183 -1.12 -12.89 -2.10
CA PHE A 183 -0.05 -13.75 -2.63
C PHE A 183 -0.27 -15.26 -2.47
N LEU A 184 -1.47 -15.70 -2.08
CA LEU A 184 -1.76 -17.13 -1.95
C LEU A 184 -1.70 -17.84 -3.30
N THR A 185 -0.84 -18.85 -3.40
CA THR A 185 -0.88 -19.84 -4.48
C THR A 185 -1.66 -21.08 -4.04
N HIS A 186 -2.52 -21.61 -4.90
CA HIS A 186 -3.26 -22.82 -4.60
C HIS A 186 -3.70 -23.52 -5.90
N PRO A 187 -3.69 -24.89 -5.97
CA PRO A 187 -4.04 -25.62 -7.19
C PRO A 187 -5.43 -25.27 -7.73
N GLU A 188 -6.43 -25.11 -6.88
CA GLU A 188 -7.79 -24.75 -7.33
C GLU A 188 -7.89 -23.32 -7.85
N LEU A 189 -7.16 -22.36 -7.24
CA LEU A 189 -7.06 -21.00 -7.76
C LEU A 189 -6.36 -21.00 -9.12
N THR A 190 -5.30 -21.79 -9.26
CA THR A 190 -4.58 -21.99 -10.53
C THR A 190 -5.50 -22.62 -11.59
N ALA A 191 -6.30 -23.60 -11.22
CA ALA A 191 -7.25 -24.25 -12.15
C ALA A 191 -8.36 -23.30 -12.61
N GLU A 192 -8.85 -22.43 -11.71
CA GLU A 192 -9.86 -21.41 -12.02
C GLU A 192 -9.32 -20.30 -12.93
N SER A 193 -8.07 -19.89 -12.73
CA SER A 193 -7.45 -18.79 -13.47
C SER A 193 -7.40 -19.07 -14.98
N PRO A 194 -7.78 -18.09 -15.83
CA PRO A 194 -7.64 -18.22 -17.29
C PRO A 194 -6.18 -18.35 -17.71
N HIS A 195 -5.26 -17.83 -16.91
CA HIS A 195 -3.81 -17.87 -17.16
C HIS A 195 -3.11 -19.07 -16.54
N LYS A 196 -3.86 -19.94 -15.81
CA LYS A 196 -3.34 -21.15 -15.15
C LYS A 196 -2.25 -20.85 -14.11
N VAL A 197 -2.39 -19.71 -13.43
CA VAL A 197 -1.53 -19.28 -12.32
C VAL A 197 -2.37 -18.79 -11.15
N SER A 198 -1.75 -18.70 -9.97
CA SER A 198 -2.33 -18.09 -8.76
C SER A 198 -1.24 -17.39 -7.97
N GLY A 199 -1.60 -16.55 -7.01
CA GLY A 199 -0.67 -15.67 -6.33
C GLY A 199 -0.48 -14.36 -7.10
N ASN A 200 0.49 -13.54 -6.68
CA ASN A 200 0.81 -12.23 -7.27
C ASN A 200 -0.38 -11.26 -7.41
N TYR A 201 -1.53 -11.50 -6.73
CA TYR A 201 -2.69 -10.61 -6.82
C TYR A 201 -2.34 -9.19 -6.33
N GLY A 202 -1.49 -9.04 -5.30
CA GLY A 202 -1.00 -7.75 -4.84
C GLY A 202 -0.16 -7.01 -5.90
N ILE A 203 0.63 -7.72 -6.72
CA ILE A 203 1.36 -7.11 -7.85
C ILE A 203 0.39 -6.73 -8.98
N LEU A 204 -0.61 -7.58 -9.25
CA LEU A 204 -1.65 -7.26 -10.22
C LEU A 204 -2.47 -6.02 -9.81
N ASP A 205 -2.74 -5.84 -8.51
CA ASP A 205 -3.37 -4.63 -7.96
C ASP A 205 -2.52 -3.37 -8.24
N GLN A 206 -1.22 -3.45 -8.02
CA GLN A 206 -0.28 -2.37 -8.30
C GLN A 206 -0.22 -2.04 -9.80
N ILE A 207 -0.22 -3.04 -10.66
CA ILE A 207 -0.29 -2.85 -12.12
C ILE A 207 -1.64 -2.23 -12.53
N GLU A 208 -2.75 -2.63 -11.90
CA GLU A 208 -4.07 -2.05 -12.17
C GLU A 208 -4.13 -0.57 -11.76
N SER A 209 -3.49 -0.19 -10.64
CA SER A 209 -3.36 1.22 -10.25
C SER A 209 -2.61 2.05 -11.30
N LEU A 210 -1.59 1.49 -11.95
CA LEU A 210 -0.88 2.13 -13.07
C LEU A 210 -1.79 2.31 -14.29
N LYS A 211 -2.61 1.31 -14.62
CA LYS A 211 -3.61 1.43 -15.69
C LYS A 211 -4.65 2.50 -15.34
N TRP A 212 -5.06 2.58 -14.08
CA TRP A 212 -5.95 3.62 -13.59
C TRP A 212 -5.31 5.01 -13.76
N ILE A 213 -4.03 5.20 -13.40
CA ILE A 213 -3.28 6.43 -13.62
C ILE A 213 -3.30 6.80 -15.11
N LYS A 214 -2.98 5.86 -15.99
CA LYS A 214 -2.95 6.08 -17.43
C LYS A 214 -4.28 6.61 -17.98
N LYS A 215 -5.41 6.15 -17.44
CA LYS A 215 -6.75 6.57 -17.87
C LYS A 215 -7.20 7.90 -17.26
N ASN A 216 -6.84 8.17 -16.00
CA ASN A 216 -7.55 9.18 -15.20
C ASN A 216 -6.70 10.38 -14.78
N ILE A 217 -5.36 10.24 -14.73
CA ILE A 217 -4.51 11.23 -14.07
C ILE A 217 -4.52 12.61 -14.74
N ALA A 218 -4.87 12.69 -16.02
CA ALA A 218 -5.04 13.96 -16.72
C ALA A 218 -6.12 14.83 -16.09
N GLN A 219 -7.19 14.24 -15.51
CA GLN A 219 -8.23 14.99 -14.80
C GLN A 219 -7.68 15.69 -13.54
N PHE A 220 -6.59 15.21 -13.00
CA PHE A 220 -5.87 15.79 -11.86
C PHE A 220 -4.73 16.74 -12.31
N GLY A 221 -4.58 16.96 -13.62
CA GLY A 221 -3.52 17.78 -14.21
C GLY A 221 -2.21 17.03 -14.44
N GLY A 222 -2.19 15.71 -14.31
CA GLY A 222 -1.01 14.88 -14.50
C GLY A 222 -0.76 14.48 -15.95
N ASP A 223 0.52 14.21 -16.25
CA ASP A 223 0.91 13.66 -17.54
C ASP A 223 0.96 12.12 -17.46
N PRO A 224 0.05 11.40 -18.13
CA PRO A 224 0.04 9.94 -18.14
C PRO A 224 1.28 9.33 -18.82
N ASP A 225 2.06 10.13 -19.56
CA ASP A 225 3.29 9.72 -20.23
C ASP A 225 4.55 10.15 -19.46
N ASN A 226 4.41 10.67 -18.23
CA ASN A 226 5.50 11.05 -17.35
C ASN A 226 5.28 10.52 -15.92
N VAL A 227 5.21 9.20 -15.78
CA VAL A 227 4.92 8.49 -14.54
C VAL A 227 6.18 7.84 -13.98
N MET A 228 6.51 8.15 -12.74
CA MET A 228 7.56 7.49 -11.94
C MET A 228 6.92 6.53 -10.96
N ILE A 229 7.42 5.31 -10.88
CA ILE A 229 7.09 4.38 -9.79
C ILE A 229 8.22 4.38 -8.77
N PHE A 230 7.87 4.39 -7.49
CA PHE A 230 8.88 4.32 -6.44
C PHE A 230 8.34 3.60 -5.21
N GLY A 231 9.24 2.95 -4.48
CA GLY A 231 8.88 2.19 -3.28
C GLY A 231 10.11 1.86 -2.43
N GLN A 232 9.85 1.52 -1.17
CA GLN A 232 10.88 1.16 -0.20
C GLN A 232 10.62 -0.27 0.30
N SER A 233 11.68 -1.03 0.64
CA SER A 233 11.58 -2.38 1.18
C SER A 233 10.74 -3.31 0.27
N ALA A 234 9.66 -3.90 0.74
CA ALA A 234 8.74 -4.69 -0.09
C ALA A 234 8.14 -3.88 -1.26
N GLY A 235 7.89 -2.57 -1.07
CA GLY A 235 7.49 -1.67 -2.15
C GLY A 235 8.56 -1.56 -3.24
N ALA A 236 9.84 -1.51 -2.87
CA ALA A 236 10.95 -1.56 -3.82
C ALA A 236 11.05 -2.93 -4.52
N GLY A 237 10.78 -4.03 -3.80
CA GLY A 237 10.62 -5.36 -4.39
C GLY A 237 9.48 -5.42 -5.40
N SER A 238 8.36 -4.75 -5.10
CA SER A 238 7.26 -4.56 -6.04
C SER A 238 7.69 -3.80 -7.30
N VAL A 239 8.41 -2.68 -7.13
CA VAL A 239 8.95 -1.91 -8.26
C VAL A 239 9.83 -2.79 -9.15
N LYS A 240 10.73 -3.62 -8.56
CA LYS A 240 11.55 -4.58 -9.31
C LYS A 240 10.70 -5.57 -10.11
N THR A 241 9.69 -6.15 -9.47
CA THR A 241 8.77 -7.10 -10.11
C THR A 241 7.99 -6.44 -11.26
N ILE A 242 7.48 -5.21 -11.05
CA ILE A 242 6.77 -4.44 -12.08
C ILE A 242 7.68 -4.11 -13.26
N CYS A 243 8.94 -3.74 -13.01
CA CYS A 243 9.92 -3.46 -14.07
C CYS A 243 10.25 -4.69 -14.93
N ALA A 244 10.15 -5.91 -14.37
CA ALA A 244 10.38 -7.15 -15.09
C ALA A 244 9.08 -7.74 -15.68
N SER A 245 7.90 -7.23 -15.27
CA SER A 245 6.60 -7.76 -15.70
C SER A 245 6.21 -7.32 -17.11
N PRO A 246 5.87 -8.25 -18.00
CA PRO A 246 5.36 -7.89 -19.34
C PRO A 246 4.01 -7.14 -19.27
N LEU A 247 3.24 -7.31 -18.19
CA LEU A 247 1.92 -6.69 -18.00
C LEU A 247 2.01 -5.19 -17.67
N ALA A 248 3.17 -4.71 -17.23
CA ALA A 248 3.39 -3.31 -16.88
C ALA A 248 4.06 -2.49 -18.00
N LYS A 249 4.34 -3.10 -19.14
CA LYS A 249 5.04 -2.44 -20.25
C LYS A 249 4.30 -1.18 -20.72
N GLY A 250 5.00 -0.05 -20.71
CA GLY A 250 4.47 1.25 -21.16
C GLY A 250 3.55 1.96 -20.17
N LEU A 251 3.39 1.44 -18.95
CA LEU A 251 2.57 2.06 -17.92
C LEU A 251 3.32 3.09 -17.06
N PHE A 252 4.64 3.09 -17.09
CA PHE A 252 5.49 4.03 -16.35
C PHE A 252 6.73 4.39 -17.17
N ASN A 253 7.45 5.44 -16.74
CA ASN A 253 8.55 6.05 -17.50
C ASN A 253 9.84 6.16 -16.67
N LYS A 254 9.80 5.97 -15.35
CA LYS A 254 10.95 6.03 -14.43
C LYS A 254 10.69 5.09 -13.25
N ALA A 255 11.75 4.54 -12.67
CA ALA A 255 11.67 3.68 -11.49
C ALA A 255 12.71 4.06 -10.42
N VAL A 256 12.26 4.12 -9.15
CA VAL A 256 13.12 4.33 -7.99
C VAL A 256 12.95 3.18 -7.02
N ILE A 257 14.04 2.50 -6.69
CA ILE A 257 14.08 1.28 -5.88
C ILE A 257 14.90 1.60 -4.62
N MET A 258 14.22 1.71 -3.47
CA MET A 258 14.84 2.10 -2.21
C MET A 258 14.87 0.92 -1.24
N SER A 259 16.05 0.47 -0.85
CA SER A 259 16.23 -0.62 0.14
C SER A 259 15.41 -1.89 -0.21
N GLY A 260 15.42 -2.28 -1.48
CA GLY A 260 14.62 -3.40 -2.00
C GLY A 260 15.27 -4.78 -1.82
N GLY A 261 16.21 -4.93 -0.89
CA GLY A 261 17.06 -6.11 -0.80
C GLY A 261 18.06 -6.20 -1.96
N GLY A 262 18.86 -7.26 -2.02
CA GLY A 262 19.82 -7.49 -3.08
C GLY A 262 19.22 -7.38 -4.48
N LEU A 263 20.07 -7.35 -5.50
CA LEU A 263 19.62 -7.31 -6.90
C LEU A 263 18.86 -8.60 -7.29
N THR A 264 18.98 -9.67 -6.50
CA THR A 264 18.40 -10.99 -6.82
C THR A 264 17.15 -11.30 -5.97
N VAL A 265 16.07 -11.74 -6.62
CA VAL A 265 14.94 -12.42 -5.95
C VAL A 265 15.33 -13.88 -5.60
N ALA A 266 16.31 -14.44 -6.30
CA ALA A 266 16.93 -15.70 -5.95
C ALA A 266 18.45 -15.49 -5.73
N PRO A 267 19.06 -16.08 -4.69
CA PRO A 267 20.50 -16.00 -4.53
C PRO A 267 21.18 -16.63 -5.75
N PRO A 268 22.31 -16.07 -6.23
CA PRO A 268 23.10 -16.68 -7.28
C PRO A 268 23.39 -18.14 -6.91
N LYS A 269 23.35 -19.04 -7.89
CA LYS A 269 23.77 -20.43 -7.68
C LYS A 269 25.16 -20.44 -7.06
N GLY A 270 25.30 -20.92 -5.80
CA GLY A 270 26.57 -20.99 -5.08
C GLY A 270 26.86 -19.86 -4.09
N ALA A 271 26.07 -18.79 -4.02
CA ALA A 271 26.17 -17.86 -2.92
C ALA A 271 25.53 -18.49 -1.67
N ALA A 272 26.26 -18.51 -0.56
CA ALA A 272 25.68 -18.79 0.76
C ALA A 272 24.73 -17.63 1.08
N ALA A 273 23.46 -17.73 0.63
CA ALA A 273 22.44 -16.84 1.12
C ALA A 273 22.42 -16.99 2.64
N ASP A 274 22.40 -15.85 3.33
CA ASP A 274 22.35 -15.85 4.79
C ASP A 274 21.22 -16.78 5.25
N ALA A 275 21.57 -17.80 6.04
CA ALA A 275 20.65 -18.81 6.51
C ALA A 275 19.52 -18.19 7.35
N ASN A 276 19.73 -17.02 7.92
CA ASN A 276 18.74 -16.26 8.69
C ASN A 276 17.71 -15.60 7.77
N MET A 277 18.12 -14.98 6.66
CA MET A 277 17.19 -14.41 5.68
C MET A 277 16.34 -15.49 5.00
N ARG A 278 16.88 -16.67 4.73
CA ARG A 278 16.09 -17.81 4.22
C ARG A 278 15.09 -18.36 5.23
N ARG A 279 15.32 -18.19 6.53
CA ARG A 279 14.34 -18.55 7.57
C ARG A 279 13.17 -17.59 7.62
N ILE A 280 13.41 -16.30 7.35
CA ILE A 280 12.38 -15.26 7.39
C ILE A 280 11.61 -15.20 6.06
N PHE A 281 12.29 -15.41 4.94
CA PHE A 281 11.72 -15.34 3.58
C PHE A 281 12.12 -16.59 2.78
N PRO A 282 11.43 -17.72 2.95
CA PRO A 282 11.71 -18.92 2.18
C PRO A 282 11.46 -18.66 0.69
N VAL A 283 12.48 -18.85 -0.13
CA VAL A 283 12.32 -18.81 -1.59
C VAL A 283 11.75 -20.17 -2.03
N LEU A 284 10.48 -20.18 -2.34
CA LEU A 284 9.76 -21.34 -2.85
C LEU A 284 9.56 -21.21 -4.36
N THR A 285 9.60 -22.31 -5.06
CA THR A 285 9.06 -22.38 -6.42
C THR A 285 7.53 -22.29 -6.41
N PHE A 286 6.93 -22.00 -7.55
CA PHE A 286 5.47 -21.92 -7.69
C PHE A 286 4.79 -23.23 -7.22
N ASP A 287 5.31 -24.39 -7.63
CA ASP A 287 4.75 -25.70 -7.28
C ASP A 287 4.93 -26.03 -5.79
N GLU A 288 6.10 -25.76 -5.21
CA GLU A 288 6.34 -25.92 -3.77
C GLU A 288 5.40 -25.06 -2.95
N SER A 289 5.18 -23.81 -3.37
CA SER A 289 4.27 -22.88 -2.72
C SER A 289 2.82 -23.37 -2.78
N GLN A 290 2.33 -23.83 -3.94
CA GLN A 290 0.99 -24.40 -4.07
C GLN A 290 0.79 -25.62 -3.14
N LYS A 291 1.76 -26.53 -3.14
CA LYS A 291 1.72 -27.74 -2.31
C LYS A 291 1.65 -27.38 -0.82
N LEU A 292 2.48 -26.44 -0.40
CA LEU A 292 2.55 -25.98 1.00
C LEU A 292 1.24 -25.33 1.44
N ASN A 293 0.74 -24.38 0.68
CA ASN A 293 -0.49 -23.67 1.00
C ASN A 293 -1.69 -24.64 1.03
N LYS A 294 -1.74 -25.58 0.10
CA LYS A 294 -2.77 -26.63 0.09
C LYS A 294 -2.70 -27.50 1.34
N GLU A 295 -1.51 -27.95 1.77
CA GLU A 295 -1.34 -28.75 3.01
C GLU A 295 -1.92 -28.03 4.22
N VAL A 296 -1.63 -26.73 4.37
CA VAL A 296 -2.11 -25.92 5.49
C VAL A 296 -3.63 -25.75 5.48
N LEU A 297 -4.19 -25.47 4.31
CA LEU A 297 -5.64 -25.27 4.17
C LEU A 297 -6.42 -26.58 4.33
N ASP A 298 -5.92 -27.70 3.78
CA ASP A 298 -6.51 -29.02 3.96
C ASP A 298 -6.54 -29.45 5.44
N TRP A 299 -5.46 -29.17 6.17
CA TRP A 299 -5.40 -29.41 7.61
C TRP A 299 -6.51 -28.68 8.36
N ALA A 300 -6.89 -27.48 7.93
CA ALA A 300 -7.97 -26.69 8.51
C ALA A 300 -9.38 -27.06 7.98
N ASN A 301 -9.51 -28.11 7.12
CA ASN A 301 -10.73 -28.48 6.38
C ASN A 301 -11.24 -27.38 5.43
N ILE A 302 -10.32 -26.57 4.90
CA ILE A 302 -10.59 -25.53 3.90
C ILE A 302 -10.03 -25.99 2.55
N SER A 303 -10.51 -27.14 2.08
CA SER A 303 -9.84 -27.93 1.02
C SER A 303 -10.28 -27.60 -0.40
N ASN A 304 -11.27 -26.73 -0.58
CA ASN A 304 -11.76 -26.36 -1.91
C ASN A 304 -12.06 -24.86 -2.01
N LEU A 305 -12.19 -24.38 -3.23
CA LEU A 305 -12.36 -22.97 -3.54
C LEU A 305 -13.60 -22.35 -2.87
N GLU A 306 -14.71 -23.11 -2.81
CA GLU A 306 -15.92 -22.65 -2.14
C GLU A 306 -15.71 -22.44 -0.63
N ALA A 307 -15.08 -23.40 0.04
CA ALA A 307 -14.73 -23.31 1.46
C ALA A 307 -13.73 -22.16 1.69
N MET A 308 -12.74 -22.00 0.82
CA MET A 308 -11.76 -20.91 0.90
C MET A 308 -12.42 -19.53 0.81
N ARG A 309 -13.39 -19.33 -0.07
CA ARG A 309 -14.11 -18.05 -0.24
C ARG A 309 -15.15 -17.80 0.85
N LYS A 310 -15.74 -18.84 1.43
CA LYS A 310 -16.68 -18.73 2.54
C LYS A 310 -16.02 -18.56 3.91
N ALA A 311 -14.77 -18.95 4.05
CA ALA A 311 -14.03 -18.79 5.29
C ALA A 311 -13.93 -17.30 5.64
N SER A 312 -14.05 -16.96 6.93
CA SER A 312 -13.88 -15.59 7.37
C SER A 312 -12.45 -15.11 7.12
N THR A 313 -12.30 -13.80 6.98
CA THR A 313 -11.01 -13.13 6.81
C THR A 313 -10.02 -13.52 7.91
N GLU A 314 -10.48 -13.51 9.16
CA GLU A 314 -9.70 -13.89 10.34
C GLU A 314 -9.18 -15.33 10.26
N VAL A 315 -10.02 -16.28 9.86
CA VAL A 315 -9.63 -17.69 9.71
C VAL A 315 -8.55 -17.85 8.64
N ILE A 316 -8.74 -17.24 7.48
CA ILE A 316 -7.75 -17.29 6.40
C ILE A 316 -6.43 -16.65 6.81
N TYR A 317 -6.49 -15.51 7.51
CA TYR A 317 -5.31 -14.80 7.97
C TYR A 317 -4.50 -15.59 9.00
N THR A 318 -5.18 -16.25 9.95
CA THR A 318 -4.54 -16.91 11.10
C THR A 318 -4.20 -18.38 10.87
N VAL A 319 -4.78 -19.04 9.85
CA VAL A 319 -4.69 -20.49 9.65
C VAL A 319 -3.25 -21.02 9.64
N GLY A 320 -2.33 -20.34 8.98
CA GLY A 320 -0.92 -20.74 8.92
C GLY A 320 -0.23 -20.68 10.29
N THR A 321 -0.52 -19.65 11.06
CA THR A 321 0.01 -19.49 12.43
C THR A 321 -0.53 -20.57 13.35
N ILE A 322 -1.84 -20.82 13.31
CA ILE A 322 -2.49 -21.86 14.13
C ILE A 322 -1.97 -23.25 13.75
N HIS A 323 -1.84 -23.53 12.45
CA HIS A 323 -1.24 -24.77 11.95
C HIS A 323 0.13 -25.00 12.58
N ASN A 324 1.02 -24.02 12.57
CA ASN A 324 2.37 -24.12 13.13
C ASN A 324 2.36 -24.37 14.64
N GLN A 325 1.50 -23.67 15.38
CA GLN A 325 1.36 -23.83 16.82
C GLN A 325 0.93 -25.26 17.18
N VAL A 326 -0.03 -25.82 16.47
CA VAL A 326 -0.61 -27.15 16.75
C VAL A 326 0.32 -28.27 16.29
N THR A 327 0.83 -28.17 15.06
CA THR A 327 1.66 -29.25 14.47
C THR A 327 3.13 -29.20 14.88
N LYS A 328 3.56 -28.11 15.52
CA LYS A 328 4.98 -27.81 15.82
C LYS A 328 5.86 -27.72 14.58
N LYS A 329 5.26 -27.53 13.41
CA LYS A 329 5.96 -27.24 12.16
C LYS A 329 6.24 -25.75 12.06
N ASN A 330 7.24 -25.38 11.28
CA ASN A 330 7.56 -23.99 10.95
C ASN A 330 7.32 -23.76 9.46
N VAL A 331 6.05 -23.66 9.10
CA VAL A 331 5.58 -23.53 7.72
C VAL A 331 5.07 -22.10 7.51
N TYR A 332 5.61 -21.43 6.50
CA TYR A 332 5.16 -20.08 6.15
C TYR A 332 4.35 -20.14 4.85
N MET A 333 3.05 -19.87 4.94
CA MET A 333 2.22 -19.69 3.75
C MET A 333 2.77 -18.54 2.91
N THR A 334 2.64 -18.66 1.59
CA THR A 334 3.15 -17.66 0.66
C THR A 334 2.48 -16.31 0.89
N ALA A 335 3.29 -15.30 1.12
CA ALA A 335 2.86 -13.93 1.33
C ALA A 335 3.79 -12.93 0.59
N MET A 336 4.39 -13.37 -0.52
CA MET A 336 5.38 -12.62 -1.30
C MET A 336 5.20 -12.90 -2.80
N PRO A 337 5.66 -12.00 -3.67
CA PRO A 337 5.69 -12.26 -5.10
C PRO A 337 6.45 -13.55 -5.44
N ILE A 338 5.92 -14.29 -6.41
CA ILE A 338 6.50 -15.55 -6.87
C ILE A 338 6.61 -15.52 -8.40
N ILE A 339 7.61 -16.22 -8.96
CA ILE A 339 7.71 -16.40 -10.40
C ILE A 339 6.63 -17.39 -10.82
N ASP A 340 5.63 -16.90 -11.57
CA ASP A 340 4.45 -17.65 -12.02
C ASP A 340 4.38 -17.85 -13.53
N GLY A 341 5.27 -17.19 -14.27
CA GLY A 341 5.32 -17.24 -15.73
C GLY A 341 4.29 -16.36 -16.45
N TYR A 342 3.46 -15.62 -15.73
CA TYR A 342 2.45 -14.70 -16.26
C TYR A 342 2.67 -13.25 -15.80
N CYS A 343 2.39 -12.97 -14.53
CA CYS A 343 2.60 -11.65 -13.95
C CYS A 343 4.08 -11.39 -13.66
N ASN A 344 4.74 -12.38 -13.09
CA ASN A 344 6.15 -12.38 -12.76
C ASN A 344 6.86 -13.51 -13.50
N THR A 345 7.43 -13.20 -14.67
CA THR A 345 7.99 -14.21 -15.58
C THR A 345 9.42 -14.61 -15.23
N LYS A 346 10.16 -13.74 -14.57
CA LYS A 346 11.57 -13.92 -14.18
C LYS A 346 11.96 -12.91 -13.11
N SER A 347 13.08 -13.13 -12.44
CA SER A 347 13.63 -12.16 -11.50
C SER A 347 14.07 -10.87 -12.19
N PHE A 348 14.19 -9.79 -11.42
CA PHE A 348 14.72 -8.51 -11.90
C PHE A 348 16.11 -8.66 -12.52
N ASP A 349 16.97 -9.47 -11.91
CA ASP A 349 18.33 -9.69 -12.39
C ASP A 349 18.39 -10.47 -13.70
N GLU A 350 17.60 -11.54 -13.81
CA GLU A 350 17.49 -12.30 -15.07
C GLU A 350 16.96 -11.40 -16.19
N ALA A 351 15.96 -10.55 -15.89
CA ALA A 351 15.43 -9.60 -16.84
C ALA A 351 16.46 -8.51 -17.23
N ALA A 352 17.32 -8.11 -16.28
CA ALA A 352 18.42 -7.19 -16.55
C ALA A 352 19.51 -7.85 -17.45
N GLN A 353 19.86 -9.09 -17.15
CA GLN A 353 20.89 -9.83 -17.90
C GLN A 353 20.48 -10.10 -19.35
N ASP A 354 19.22 -10.41 -19.58
CA ASP A 354 18.71 -10.70 -20.92
C ASP A 354 18.08 -9.50 -21.65
N GLY A 355 18.17 -8.29 -21.03
CA GLY A 355 17.73 -7.04 -21.64
C GLY A 355 16.22 -6.90 -21.79
N THR A 356 15.43 -7.59 -20.95
CA THR A 356 13.95 -7.55 -20.99
C THR A 356 13.31 -6.68 -19.92
N LEU A 357 14.12 -6.02 -19.06
CA LEU A 357 13.62 -4.97 -18.15
C LEU A 357 12.93 -3.85 -18.92
N ALA A 358 12.02 -3.14 -18.28
CA ALA A 358 11.48 -1.91 -18.82
C ALA A 358 12.61 -0.93 -19.16
N ASP A 359 12.62 -0.42 -20.39
CA ASP A 359 13.63 0.54 -20.88
C ASP A 359 13.30 1.97 -20.35
N VAL A 360 13.65 2.22 -19.10
CA VAL A 360 13.39 3.48 -18.38
C VAL A 360 14.60 3.85 -17.52
N PRO A 361 14.78 5.12 -17.14
CA PRO A 361 15.75 5.51 -16.12
C PRO A 361 15.46 4.87 -14.76
N TYR A 362 16.52 4.36 -14.12
CA TYR A 362 16.49 3.75 -12.78
C TYR A 362 17.29 4.58 -11.78
N MET A 363 16.76 4.70 -10.56
CA MET A 363 17.51 5.10 -9.38
C MET A 363 17.40 3.96 -8.37
N ILE A 364 18.54 3.43 -7.93
CA ILE A 364 18.60 2.29 -6.98
C ILE A 364 19.53 2.69 -5.84
N GLY A 365 19.08 2.50 -4.61
CA GLY A 365 19.88 2.84 -3.44
C GLY A 365 19.38 2.16 -2.17
N PHE A 366 20.23 2.22 -1.16
CA PHE A 366 19.95 1.77 0.21
C PHE A 366 20.79 2.61 1.19
N THR A 367 20.39 2.62 2.46
CA THR A 367 21.15 3.30 3.53
C THR A 367 22.35 2.44 3.96
N GLN A 368 23.40 3.07 4.49
CA GLN A 368 24.62 2.38 4.91
C GLN A 368 24.35 1.30 5.98
N ASP A 369 23.47 1.64 6.93
CA ASP A 369 23.11 0.79 8.07
C ASP A 369 21.70 0.20 7.90
N ASP A 370 21.29 -0.09 6.65
CA ASP A 370 20.04 -0.79 6.34
C ASP A 370 20.06 -2.18 6.99
N LEU A 371 19.14 -2.97 7.11
CA LEU A 371 19.01 -4.29 7.76
C LEU A 371 20.31 -5.11 8.05
N GLY A 372 21.48 -4.47 8.04
CA GLY A 372 22.81 -5.12 8.12
C GLY A 372 23.13 -5.83 9.44
N ASP A 373 22.43 -5.49 10.53
CA ASP A 373 22.70 -6.00 11.89
C ASP A 373 21.51 -6.76 12.51
N MET A 374 20.53 -7.23 11.72
CA MET A 374 19.41 -8.05 12.17
C MET A 374 19.69 -9.56 12.03
#